data_c8277f44efe2a823a410f9d4a8e0c8a9
#
_entry.id   c8277f44efe2a823a410f9d4a8e0c8a9
#
_cell.length_a   1.000
_cell.length_b   1.000
_cell.length_c   1.000
_cell.angle_alpha   90.00
_cell.angle_beta   90.00
_cell.angle_gamma   90.00
#
_symmetry.space_group_name_H-M   'P 1'
#
loop_
_entity.id
_entity.type
_entity.pdbx_description
1 polymer ?
#
loop_
_entity_poly.entity_id
_entity_poly.type
_entity_poly.pdbx_seq_one_letter_code
_entity_poly.pdbx_strand_id
1 'polypeptide(L)'
;EDRVNPALAFRLMYPRSCISFLCDTGRGHFDIADRTAVYLALFLKKAMEYRLPETYDVDKPVMLKKLNPENGWLAERWHPDQKRRAKAAPFKQYKGDPHDAFWYFDKEMADMTEERYRQERGKKPQYLGFVQENSLLAYHPKSHVKVAARFLPEEDGLTFHLKAVFTDSLHTTISDEHSSTFPEITRICGPVQKVNDTTFTVRFYRMGMYNKRRTGDICLLASHDGDNQYKSTVQELSFRIPYRNTEGKRQYILFPGIGDVKAGVESVTLRATSDCGLPVYYYVKEGPAEIDGNKLVFTPIPPRSKYPLK
;
A
#
# COMPACT_ATOMS: atom_id res chain seq x y z
N GLU A 1 12.64 -0.51 14.19
CA GLU A 1 13.94 0.02 14.69
C GLU A 1 15.07 -0.15 13.68
N ASP A 2 15.18 -1.27 12.97
CA ASP A 2 16.30 -1.59 12.08
C ASP A 2 16.52 -0.58 10.94
N ARG A 3 15.53 0.22 10.57
CA ARG A 3 15.66 1.23 9.50
C ARG A 3 15.88 2.64 10.02
N VAL A 4 15.52 2.94 11.23
CA VAL A 4 15.74 4.24 11.87
C VAL A 4 17.23 4.44 12.16
N ASN A 5 17.91 3.43 12.68
CA ASN A 5 19.31 3.52 13.05
C ASN A 5 20.26 3.87 11.88
N PRO A 6 20.12 3.28 10.68
CA PRO A 6 20.93 3.71 9.53
C PRO A 6 20.70 5.18 9.13
N ALA A 7 19.45 5.67 9.19
CA ALA A 7 19.15 7.06 8.88
C ALA A 7 19.74 8.04 9.91
N LEU A 8 19.72 7.67 11.21
CA LEU A 8 20.37 8.45 12.25
C LEU A 8 21.89 8.41 12.11
N ALA A 9 22.48 7.24 11.85
CA ALA A 9 23.91 7.10 11.60
C ALA A 9 24.37 7.96 10.42
N PHE A 10 23.59 7.98 9.35
CA PHE A 10 23.87 8.85 8.20
C PHE A 10 23.84 10.34 8.59
N ARG A 11 22.86 10.76 9.40
CA ARG A 11 22.82 12.14 9.91
C ARG A 11 24.04 12.49 10.78
N LEU A 12 24.51 11.55 11.58
CA LEU A 12 25.72 11.75 12.39
C LEU A 12 26.97 11.97 11.52
N MET A 13 27.11 11.18 10.47
CA MET A 13 28.24 11.33 9.53
C MET A 13 28.12 12.60 8.66
N TYR A 14 26.89 12.99 8.35
CA TYR A 14 26.59 14.16 7.50
C TYR A 14 25.64 15.13 8.18
N PRO A 15 26.11 15.94 9.15
CA PRO A 15 25.25 16.79 9.99
C PRO A 15 24.42 17.83 9.20
N ARG A 16 24.81 18.11 7.95
CA ARG A 16 24.07 18.99 7.04
C ARG A 16 23.03 18.28 6.18
N SER A 17 22.84 16.97 6.36
CA SER A 17 21.81 16.25 5.63
C SER A 17 20.41 16.60 6.15
N CYS A 18 19.51 16.90 5.19
CA CYS A 18 18.10 17.18 5.47
C CYS A 18 17.29 15.89 5.32
N ILE A 19 17.31 15.04 6.34
CA ILE A 19 16.60 13.76 6.33
C ILE A 19 15.35 13.88 7.18
N SER A 20 14.18 13.75 6.53
CA SER A 20 12.90 13.54 7.18
C SER A 20 12.61 12.05 7.31
N PHE A 21 12.04 11.65 8.42
CA PHE A 21 11.68 10.27 8.67
C PHE A 21 10.34 10.20 9.40
N LEU A 22 9.45 9.36 8.90
CA LEU A 22 8.20 9.01 9.57
C LEU A 22 8.23 7.53 9.92
N CYS A 23 8.11 7.21 11.21
CA CYS A 23 7.79 5.87 11.65
C CYS A 23 6.27 5.72 11.64
N ASP A 24 5.73 5.03 10.65
CA ASP A 24 4.30 4.79 10.55
C ASP A 24 3.93 3.54 11.34
N THR A 25 3.71 3.74 12.64
CA THR A 25 3.48 2.65 13.61
C THR A 25 2.23 1.86 13.29
N GLY A 26 2.28 0.54 13.50
CA GLY A 26 1.17 -0.36 13.24
C GLY A 26 0.85 -0.55 11.76
N ARG A 27 1.75 -0.17 10.85
CA ARG A 27 1.55 -0.30 9.38
C ARG A 27 2.56 -1.27 8.76
N GLY A 28 2.20 -1.86 7.63
CA GLY A 28 3.00 -2.88 6.93
C GLY A 28 3.80 -2.33 5.75
N HIS A 29 4.59 -3.20 5.13
CA HIS A 29 5.46 -2.82 4.01
C HIS A 29 4.68 -2.36 2.77
N PHE A 30 3.56 -2.99 2.46
CA PHE A 30 2.71 -2.71 1.29
C PHE A 30 1.42 -1.98 1.66
N ASP A 31 1.36 -1.43 2.86
CA ASP A 31 0.19 -0.76 3.37
C ASP A 31 0.31 0.75 3.19
N ILE A 32 -0.63 1.34 2.44
CA ILE A 32 -0.76 2.78 2.27
C ILE A 32 -2.13 3.19 2.80
N ALA A 33 -2.16 3.64 4.06
CA ALA A 33 -3.36 4.24 4.62
C ALA A 33 -3.54 5.67 4.12
N ASP A 34 -4.79 6.15 4.10
CA ASP A 34 -5.11 7.52 3.69
C ASP A 34 -4.29 8.56 4.46
N ARG A 35 -4.15 8.35 5.78
CA ARG A 35 -3.32 9.21 6.62
C ARG A 35 -1.85 9.28 6.17
N THR A 36 -1.30 8.16 5.66
CA THR A 36 0.07 8.11 5.12
C THR A 36 0.15 8.83 3.79
N ALA A 37 -0.88 8.67 2.93
CA ALA A 37 -0.97 9.40 1.67
C ALA A 37 -1.03 10.92 1.89
N VAL A 38 -1.80 11.40 2.87
CA VAL A 38 -1.85 12.83 3.24
C VAL A 38 -0.48 13.33 3.70
N TYR A 39 0.23 12.56 4.53
CA TYR A 39 1.58 12.94 4.96
C TYR A 39 2.58 13.01 3.79
N LEU A 40 2.54 12.03 2.90
CA LEU A 40 3.39 12.01 1.70
C LEU A 40 3.06 13.17 0.75
N ALA A 41 1.79 13.50 0.58
CA ALA A 41 1.37 14.65 -0.21
C ALA A 41 1.93 15.97 0.36
N LEU A 42 1.86 16.14 1.69
CA LEU A 42 2.49 17.28 2.36
C LEU A 42 4.00 17.29 2.13
N PHE A 43 4.68 16.16 2.31
CA PHE A 43 6.13 16.05 2.08
C PHE A 43 6.50 16.45 0.65
N LEU A 44 5.78 15.94 -0.35
CA LEU A 44 6.04 16.28 -1.76
C LEU A 44 5.79 17.76 -2.03
N LYS A 45 4.69 18.32 -1.50
CA LYS A 45 4.40 19.77 -1.59
C LYS A 45 5.56 20.58 -1.02
N LYS A 46 6.01 20.29 0.20
CA LYS A 46 7.14 20.99 0.82
C LYS A 46 8.44 20.79 0.04
N ALA A 47 8.73 19.59 -0.42
CA ALA A 47 9.90 19.34 -1.26
C ALA A 47 9.88 20.17 -2.54
N MET A 48 8.72 20.34 -3.17
CA MET A 48 8.58 21.21 -4.35
C MET A 48 8.76 22.68 -4.00
N GLU A 49 8.10 23.19 -2.97
CA GLU A 49 8.18 24.59 -2.53
C GLU A 49 9.62 24.99 -2.18
N TYR A 50 10.32 24.16 -1.44
CA TYR A 50 11.67 24.47 -0.95
C TYR A 50 12.79 24.13 -1.94
N ARG A 51 12.55 23.25 -2.92
CA ARG A 51 13.59 22.77 -3.81
C ARG A 51 13.46 23.22 -5.26
N LEU A 52 12.26 23.42 -5.76
CA LEU A 52 12.10 23.88 -7.14
C LEU A 52 12.37 25.38 -7.26
N PRO A 53 13.06 25.81 -8.32
CA PRO A 53 13.13 27.23 -8.66
C PRO A 53 11.74 27.74 -9.09
N GLU A 54 11.52 29.06 -8.98
CA GLU A 54 10.24 29.69 -9.38
C GLU A 54 9.93 29.49 -10.86
N THR A 55 10.97 29.49 -11.67
CA THR A 55 10.89 29.24 -13.11
C THR A 55 11.88 28.15 -13.52
N TYR A 56 11.48 27.24 -14.36
CA TYR A 56 12.34 26.21 -14.92
C TYR A 56 11.83 25.80 -16.31
N ASP A 57 12.79 25.42 -17.16
CA ASP A 57 12.52 24.85 -18.46
C ASP A 57 12.21 23.35 -18.28
N VAL A 58 11.03 22.95 -18.68
CA VAL A 58 10.55 21.55 -18.51
C VAL A 58 11.28 20.55 -19.41
N ASP A 59 11.94 21.02 -20.46
CA ASP A 59 12.69 20.19 -21.39
C ASP A 59 14.17 20.06 -21.01
N LYS A 60 14.59 20.72 -19.92
CA LYS A 60 15.96 20.65 -19.39
C LYS A 60 15.99 20.09 -17.97
N PRO A 61 17.13 19.53 -17.53
CA PRO A 61 17.33 19.15 -16.14
C PRO A 61 17.13 20.33 -15.20
N VAL A 62 16.25 20.18 -14.23
CA VAL A 62 15.96 21.23 -13.24
C VAL A 62 17.05 21.27 -12.18
N MET A 63 17.69 22.44 -12.02
CA MET A 63 18.64 22.69 -10.94
C MET A 63 17.89 23.02 -9.65
N LEU A 64 17.93 22.09 -8.70
CA LEU A 64 17.21 22.24 -7.42
C LEU A 64 17.91 23.27 -6.52
N LYS A 65 17.12 24.12 -5.83
CA LYS A 65 17.62 25.01 -4.78
C LYS A 65 18.33 24.20 -3.68
N LYS A 66 19.47 24.70 -3.21
CA LYS A 66 20.17 24.11 -2.05
C LYS A 66 19.41 24.43 -0.77
N LEU A 67 19.26 23.41 0.09
CA LEU A 67 18.69 23.61 1.43
C LEU A 67 19.80 24.02 2.41
N ASN A 68 19.45 24.97 3.28
CA ASN A 68 20.22 25.21 4.52
C ASN A 68 19.51 24.48 5.66
N PRO A 69 20.11 23.44 6.28
CA PRO A 69 19.51 22.70 7.37
C PRO A 69 19.07 23.58 8.56
N GLU A 70 19.77 24.70 8.78
CA GLU A 70 19.45 25.61 9.89
C GLU A 70 18.11 26.33 9.74
N ASN A 71 17.55 26.36 8.51
CA ASN A 71 16.25 26.98 8.24
C ASN A 71 15.08 26.00 8.45
N GLY A 72 15.37 24.73 8.70
CA GLY A 72 14.35 23.73 8.97
C GLY A 72 14.03 23.54 10.44
N TRP A 73 13.30 22.48 10.72
CA TRP A 73 12.86 22.09 12.04
C TRP A 73 13.43 20.74 12.42
N LEU A 74 13.59 20.49 13.72
CA LEU A 74 13.90 19.19 14.29
C LEU A 74 12.71 18.68 15.10
N ALA A 75 12.39 17.40 14.96
CA ALA A 75 11.48 16.69 15.84
C ALA A 75 12.10 15.37 16.27
N GLU A 76 11.84 14.98 17.52
CA GLU A 76 12.32 13.73 18.11
C GLU A 76 11.84 12.53 17.28
N ARG A 77 12.71 11.53 17.11
CA ARG A 77 12.32 10.29 16.45
C ARG A 77 11.24 9.54 17.22
N TRP A 78 10.61 8.59 16.60
CA TRP A 78 9.71 7.68 17.27
C TRP A 78 10.45 6.84 18.33
N HIS A 79 9.93 6.89 19.55
CA HIS A 79 10.30 6.00 20.64
C HIS A 79 9.06 5.25 21.11
N PRO A 80 8.98 3.92 20.91
CA PRO A 80 7.86 3.13 21.41
C PRO A 80 7.68 3.33 22.93
N ASP A 81 6.44 3.63 23.33
CA ASP A 81 6.01 3.68 24.73
C ASP A 81 6.75 4.67 25.67
N GLN A 82 7.57 5.55 25.09
CA GLN A 82 8.23 6.61 25.83
C GLN A 82 7.51 7.95 25.68
N LYS A 83 7.45 8.72 26.75
CA LYS A 83 6.99 10.10 26.66
C LYS A 83 7.94 10.91 25.78
N ARG A 84 7.38 11.86 24.99
CA ARG A 84 8.17 12.80 24.24
C ARG A 84 9.08 13.62 25.18
N ARG A 85 10.37 13.68 24.88
CA ARG A 85 11.38 14.38 25.69
C ARG A 85 11.51 15.85 25.27
N ALA A 86 11.38 16.12 23.96
CA ALA A 86 11.48 17.48 23.43
C ALA A 86 10.40 17.72 22.39
N LYS A 87 9.88 18.96 22.34
CA LYS A 87 8.95 19.42 21.30
C LYS A 87 9.72 19.73 20.03
N ALA A 88 9.05 19.58 18.88
CA ALA A 88 9.56 20.09 17.61
C ALA A 88 9.85 21.59 17.73
N ALA A 89 10.97 22.02 17.14
CA ALA A 89 11.40 23.40 17.18
C ALA A 89 12.29 23.73 15.94
N PRO A 90 12.46 25.01 15.61
CA PRO A 90 13.45 25.43 14.63
C PRO A 90 14.82 24.85 14.97
N PHE A 91 15.59 24.48 13.95
CA PHE A 91 16.86 23.76 14.09
C PHE A 91 17.77 24.32 15.23
N LYS A 92 17.97 25.64 15.26
CA LYS A 92 18.82 26.30 16.26
C LYS A 92 18.18 26.41 17.67
N GLN A 93 16.88 26.18 17.79
CA GLN A 93 16.13 26.35 19.04
C GLN A 93 15.72 25.00 19.64
N TYR A 94 16.02 23.91 18.96
CA TYR A 94 15.66 22.58 19.42
C TYR A 94 16.37 22.25 20.74
N LYS A 95 15.59 21.84 21.75
CA LYS A 95 16.07 21.57 23.11
C LYS A 95 16.36 20.09 23.38
N GLY A 96 16.00 19.22 22.48
CA GLY A 96 16.31 17.78 22.55
C GLY A 96 17.70 17.46 22.01
N ASP A 97 18.03 16.18 21.99
CA ASP A 97 19.25 15.71 21.34
C ASP A 97 19.10 15.76 19.81
N PRO A 98 19.86 16.60 19.10
CA PRO A 98 19.82 16.67 17.63
C PRO A 98 20.21 15.33 16.97
N HIS A 99 20.93 14.45 17.67
CA HIS A 99 21.33 13.13 17.17
C HIS A 99 20.22 12.09 17.29
N ASP A 100 19.19 12.38 18.09
CA ASP A 100 17.99 11.57 18.27
C ASP A 100 16.75 12.21 17.67
N ALA A 101 16.93 13.06 16.65
CA ALA A 101 15.88 13.80 15.96
C ALA A 101 16.05 13.76 14.44
N PHE A 102 14.96 13.95 13.71
CA PHE A 102 14.97 14.10 12.27
C PHE A 102 14.69 15.54 11.85
N TRP A 103 15.09 15.87 10.65
CA TRP A 103 14.92 17.19 10.06
C TRP A 103 13.64 17.27 9.23
N TYR A 104 12.95 18.39 9.28
CA TYR A 104 11.73 18.68 8.53
C TYR A 104 11.82 20.05 7.90
N PHE A 105 11.14 20.26 6.78
CA PHE A 105 11.18 21.51 6.03
C PHE A 105 10.72 22.71 6.87
N ASP A 106 9.64 22.52 7.63
CA ASP A 106 9.02 23.58 8.42
C ASP A 106 8.23 23.03 9.62
N LYS A 107 7.58 23.96 10.32
CA LYS A 107 6.75 23.66 11.49
C LYS A 107 5.59 22.72 11.16
N GLU A 108 4.90 22.94 10.04
CA GLU A 108 3.72 22.17 9.66
C GLU A 108 4.06 20.68 9.53
N MET A 109 5.15 20.38 8.85
CA MET A 109 5.59 19.01 8.66
C MET A 109 6.11 18.36 9.95
N ALA A 110 6.82 19.11 10.78
CA ALA A 110 7.29 18.63 12.07
C ALA A 110 6.14 18.34 13.03
N ASP A 111 5.15 19.25 13.10
CA ASP A 111 3.95 19.08 13.93
C ASP A 111 3.09 17.90 13.47
N MET A 112 2.92 17.71 12.17
CA MET A 112 2.19 16.55 11.64
C MET A 112 2.86 15.24 12.03
N THR A 113 4.20 15.20 12.03
CA THR A 113 4.96 14.02 12.49
C THR A 113 4.75 13.76 13.97
N GLU A 114 4.84 14.81 14.82
CA GLU A 114 4.61 14.67 16.26
C GLU A 114 3.18 14.22 16.57
N GLU A 115 2.19 14.75 15.85
CA GLU A 115 0.79 14.36 16.01
C GLU A 115 0.56 12.89 15.68
N ARG A 116 1.20 12.40 14.61
CA ARG A 116 1.19 10.96 14.26
C ARG A 116 1.71 10.09 15.39
N TYR A 117 2.82 10.49 15.99
CA TYR A 117 3.41 9.77 17.12
C TYR A 117 2.53 9.85 18.37
N ARG A 118 1.90 11.00 18.63
CA ARG A 118 1.02 11.20 19.76
C ARG A 118 -0.19 10.26 19.74
N GLN A 119 -0.73 10.00 18.56
CA GLN A 119 -1.91 9.14 18.37
C GLN A 119 -1.66 7.69 18.78
N GLU A 120 -0.41 7.23 18.77
CA GLU A 120 -0.06 5.82 19.02
C GLU A 120 0.64 5.61 20.37
N ARG A 121 1.13 6.68 21.00
CA ARG A 121 1.89 6.56 22.27
C ARG A 121 1.03 6.09 23.43
N GLY A 122 1.57 5.14 24.21
CA GLY A 122 0.94 4.64 25.44
C GLY A 122 -0.22 3.68 25.23
N LYS A 123 -0.61 3.40 23.99
CA LYS A 123 -1.62 2.40 23.69
C LYS A 123 -1.05 0.98 23.72
N LYS A 124 -1.89 0.01 24.05
CA LYS A 124 -1.52 -1.42 24.03
C LYS A 124 -1.31 -1.90 22.58
N PRO A 125 -0.34 -2.77 22.31
CA PRO A 125 -0.23 -3.44 21.03
C PRO A 125 -1.37 -4.43 20.86
N GLN A 126 -1.77 -4.66 19.60
CA GLN A 126 -2.67 -5.75 19.20
C GLN A 126 -2.15 -6.33 17.87
N TYR A 127 -2.48 -7.58 17.58
CA TYR A 127 -1.92 -8.32 16.47
C TYR A 127 -3.03 -8.96 15.66
N LEU A 128 -2.79 -9.14 14.36
CA LEU A 128 -3.76 -9.73 13.45
C LEU A 128 -3.25 -11.04 12.88
N GLY A 129 -4.18 -11.96 12.63
CA GLY A 129 -3.96 -13.19 11.90
C GLY A 129 -5.12 -13.45 10.94
N PHE A 130 -5.04 -14.55 10.23
CA PHE A 130 -6.07 -14.98 9.29
C PHE A 130 -6.57 -16.38 9.64
N VAL A 131 -7.86 -16.57 9.43
CA VAL A 131 -8.52 -17.88 9.55
C VAL A 131 -8.98 -18.33 8.18
N GLN A 132 -8.68 -19.58 7.83
CA GLN A 132 -9.15 -20.25 6.64
C GLN A 132 -9.66 -21.65 7.05
N GLU A 133 -10.82 -22.08 6.59
CA GLU A 133 -11.45 -23.37 6.98
C GLU A 133 -11.47 -23.59 8.52
N ASN A 134 -11.89 -22.57 9.26
CA ASN A 134 -11.96 -22.55 10.73
C ASN A 134 -10.59 -22.75 11.45
N SER A 135 -9.49 -22.68 10.75
CA SER A 135 -8.15 -22.82 11.31
C SER A 135 -7.36 -21.52 11.20
N LEU A 136 -6.72 -21.11 12.30
CA LEU A 136 -5.78 -20.01 12.30
C LEU A 136 -4.56 -20.36 11.44
N LEU A 137 -4.23 -19.51 10.47
CA LEU A 137 -3.09 -19.73 9.60
C LEU A 137 -1.77 -19.47 10.35
N ALA A 138 -0.77 -20.30 10.07
CA ALA A 138 0.52 -20.22 10.71
C ALA A 138 1.27 -18.93 10.37
N TYR A 139 1.89 -18.33 11.38
CA TYR A 139 2.75 -17.15 11.24
C TYR A 139 4.23 -17.57 11.15
N HIS A 140 4.93 -17.07 10.14
CA HIS A 140 6.31 -17.40 9.84
C HIS A 140 7.22 -16.17 10.00
N PRO A 141 7.74 -15.86 11.19
CA PRO A 141 8.45 -14.62 11.47
C PRO A 141 9.69 -14.38 10.62
N LYS A 142 10.34 -15.46 10.16
CA LYS A 142 11.55 -15.41 9.32
C LYS A 142 11.26 -15.34 7.83
N SER A 143 10.01 -15.54 7.41
CA SER A 143 9.61 -15.47 6.00
C SER A 143 9.37 -14.02 5.59
N HIS A 144 9.62 -13.71 4.31
CA HIS A 144 9.19 -12.46 3.71
C HIS A 144 7.64 -12.39 3.68
N VAL A 145 7.00 -13.49 3.35
CA VAL A 145 5.55 -13.69 3.49
C VAL A 145 5.29 -14.27 4.88
N LYS A 146 4.80 -13.45 5.80
CA LYS A 146 4.57 -13.84 7.20
C LYS A 146 3.44 -14.83 7.35
N VAL A 147 2.38 -14.69 6.57
CA VAL A 147 1.22 -15.58 6.55
C VAL A 147 0.94 -16.00 5.11
N ALA A 148 0.80 -17.29 4.91
CA ALA A 148 0.47 -17.88 3.61
C ALA A 148 -0.86 -18.64 3.70
N ALA A 149 -1.78 -18.35 2.76
CA ALA A 149 -3.01 -19.10 2.58
C ALA A 149 -2.89 -20.06 1.40
N ARG A 150 -3.89 -20.93 1.26
CA ARG A 150 -4.09 -21.74 0.06
C ARG A 150 -5.27 -21.19 -0.74
N PHE A 151 -5.22 -21.32 -2.05
CA PHE A 151 -6.39 -21.07 -2.88
C PHE A 151 -7.34 -22.25 -2.75
N LEU A 152 -8.44 -22.03 -2.06
CA LEU A 152 -9.51 -23.02 -1.80
C LEU A 152 -10.82 -22.44 -2.31
N PRO A 153 -11.10 -22.55 -3.62
CA PRO A 153 -12.31 -21.99 -4.20
C PRO A 153 -13.53 -22.85 -3.92
N GLU A 154 -14.70 -22.20 -3.96
CA GLU A 154 -15.98 -22.88 -4.06
C GLU A 154 -16.15 -23.62 -5.41
N GLU A 155 -17.32 -24.20 -5.64
CA GLU A 155 -17.65 -24.95 -6.87
C GLU A 155 -17.54 -24.09 -8.16
N ASP A 156 -17.65 -22.76 -8.04
CA ASP A 156 -17.47 -21.83 -9.16
C ASP A 156 -16.00 -21.69 -9.61
N GLY A 157 -15.05 -22.23 -8.83
CA GLY A 157 -13.62 -22.15 -9.09
C GLY A 157 -13.02 -20.75 -8.90
N LEU A 158 -13.77 -19.78 -8.41
CA LEU A 158 -13.39 -18.38 -8.30
C LEU A 158 -13.55 -17.80 -6.89
N THR A 159 -14.65 -18.14 -6.22
CA THR A 159 -14.99 -17.60 -4.90
C THR A 159 -14.26 -18.35 -3.80
N PHE A 160 -13.68 -17.61 -2.84
CA PHE A 160 -12.98 -18.19 -1.70
C PHE A 160 -13.20 -17.34 -0.44
N HIS A 161 -12.90 -17.92 0.73
CA HIS A 161 -13.17 -17.30 2.03
C HIS A 161 -11.90 -17.15 2.86
N LEU A 162 -11.80 -15.99 3.50
CA LEU A 162 -10.78 -15.65 4.50
C LEU A 162 -11.38 -14.73 5.55
N LYS A 163 -11.03 -14.92 6.81
CA LYS A 163 -11.44 -14.06 7.91
C LYS A 163 -10.22 -13.50 8.61
N ALA A 164 -10.18 -12.20 8.87
CA ALA A 164 -9.20 -11.60 9.77
C ALA A 164 -9.67 -11.72 11.22
N VAL A 165 -8.73 -12.00 12.12
CA VAL A 165 -8.96 -12.13 13.56
C VAL A 165 -7.83 -11.46 14.33
N PHE A 166 -8.12 -11.07 15.57
CA PHE A 166 -7.06 -10.66 16.49
C PHE A 166 -6.37 -11.89 17.08
N THR A 167 -5.07 -11.78 17.29
CA THR A 167 -4.23 -12.87 17.83
C THR A 167 -3.39 -12.40 19.02
N ASP A 168 -2.82 -13.34 19.72
CA ASP A 168 -1.74 -13.08 20.67
C ASP A 168 -0.46 -12.55 19.96
N SER A 169 0.51 -12.09 20.73
CA SER A 169 1.77 -11.53 20.22
C SER A 169 2.64 -12.54 19.46
N LEU A 170 2.39 -13.83 19.63
CA LEU A 170 3.09 -14.92 18.93
C LEU A 170 2.33 -15.39 17.70
N HIS A 171 1.13 -14.86 17.44
CA HIS A 171 0.21 -15.26 16.36
C HIS A 171 -0.14 -16.76 16.40
N THR A 172 -0.28 -17.32 17.60
CA THR A 172 -0.55 -18.76 17.82
C THR A 172 -1.99 -19.04 18.23
N THR A 173 -2.65 -18.07 18.86
CA THR A 173 -4.03 -18.18 19.33
C THR A 173 -4.83 -16.91 19.03
N ILE A 174 -6.14 -17.08 18.91
CA ILE A 174 -7.08 -15.94 18.82
C ILE A 174 -7.10 -15.25 20.18
N SER A 175 -7.05 -13.92 20.19
CA SER A 175 -7.03 -13.10 21.39
C SER A 175 -8.34 -12.37 21.60
N ASP A 176 -8.77 -12.25 22.85
CA ASP A 176 -9.88 -11.40 23.28
C ASP A 176 -9.42 -10.01 23.74
N GLU A 177 -8.09 -9.80 23.85
CA GLU A 177 -7.48 -8.51 24.19
C GLU A 177 -7.24 -7.66 22.93
N HIS A 178 -8.24 -6.91 22.50
CA HIS A 178 -8.19 -6.10 21.28
C HIS A 178 -9.22 -4.97 21.30
N SER A 179 -9.18 -4.13 20.27
CA SER A 179 -10.19 -3.10 20.00
C SER A 179 -11.59 -3.71 19.83
N SER A 180 -12.61 -2.93 20.10
CA SER A 180 -14.02 -3.40 20.08
C SER A 180 -14.59 -3.70 18.69
N THR A 181 -13.96 -3.19 17.63
CA THR A 181 -14.39 -3.40 16.23
C THR A 181 -13.56 -4.50 15.55
N PHE A 182 -14.11 -5.07 14.49
CA PHE A 182 -13.44 -6.13 13.74
C PHE A 182 -12.43 -5.57 12.73
N PRO A 183 -11.35 -6.33 12.43
CA PRO A 183 -10.40 -5.95 11.40
C PRO A 183 -11.01 -6.10 10.00
N GLU A 184 -10.57 -5.25 9.08
CA GLU A 184 -10.95 -5.29 7.67
C GLU A 184 -9.89 -6.01 6.84
N ILE A 185 -10.30 -6.74 5.79
CA ILE A 185 -9.39 -7.25 4.78
C ILE A 185 -9.55 -6.43 3.50
N THR A 186 -8.43 -5.89 3.02
CA THR A 186 -8.33 -5.15 1.76
C THR A 186 -7.36 -5.81 0.79
N ARG A 187 -7.49 -5.46 -0.50
CA ARG A 187 -6.59 -5.93 -1.54
C ARG A 187 -5.34 -5.05 -1.60
N ILE A 188 -4.15 -5.65 -1.51
CA ILE A 188 -2.89 -4.99 -1.86
C ILE A 188 -2.67 -5.11 -3.37
N CYS A 189 -2.64 -6.34 -3.88
CA CYS A 189 -2.44 -6.60 -5.31
C CYS A 189 -2.93 -8.01 -5.69
N GLY A 190 -2.89 -8.29 -6.98
CA GLY A 190 -3.29 -9.60 -7.53
C GLY A 190 -4.72 -9.63 -8.07
N PRO A 191 -5.08 -10.73 -8.72
CA PRO A 191 -6.36 -10.89 -9.39
C PRO A 191 -7.48 -11.25 -8.41
N VAL A 192 -7.85 -10.33 -7.52
CA VAL A 192 -8.88 -10.54 -6.48
C VAL A 192 -9.75 -9.31 -6.30
N GLN A 193 -11.04 -9.54 -6.09
CA GLN A 193 -12.03 -8.56 -5.70
C GLN A 193 -12.69 -8.99 -4.38
N LYS A 194 -12.83 -8.05 -3.44
CA LYS A 194 -13.62 -8.24 -2.22
C LYS A 194 -15.11 -8.22 -2.57
N VAL A 195 -15.84 -9.23 -2.12
CA VAL A 195 -17.31 -9.32 -2.24
C VAL A 195 -17.96 -8.83 -0.94
N ASN A 196 -17.45 -9.30 0.20
CA ASN A 196 -17.80 -8.85 1.53
C ASN A 196 -16.61 -9.04 2.49
N ASP A 197 -16.79 -8.90 3.79
CA ASP A 197 -15.70 -8.91 4.76
C ASP A 197 -14.93 -10.23 4.87
N THR A 198 -15.52 -11.31 4.41
CA THR A 198 -14.91 -12.65 4.47
C THR A 198 -14.91 -13.39 3.13
N THR A 199 -15.53 -12.82 2.11
CA THR A 199 -15.70 -13.46 0.79
C THR A 199 -14.99 -12.66 -0.29
N PHE A 200 -14.26 -13.36 -1.10
CA PHE A 200 -13.46 -12.81 -2.20
C PHE A 200 -13.69 -13.63 -3.46
N THR A 201 -13.52 -13.00 -4.62
CA THR A 201 -13.58 -13.69 -5.91
C THR A 201 -12.35 -13.35 -6.76
N VAL A 202 -11.90 -14.30 -7.56
CA VAL A 202 -10.82 -14.07 -8.51
C VAL A 202 -11.32 -13.12 -9.61
N ARG A 203 -10.60 -12.02 -9.79
CA ARG A 203 -10.84 -11.05 -10.86
C ARG A 203 -9.53 -10.49 -11.36
N PHE A 204 -9.29 -10.60 -12.65
CA PHE A 204 -8.07 -10.07 -13.24
C PHE A 204 -8.14 -8.56 -13.43
N TYR A 205 -7.03 -7.91 -13.12
CA TYR A 205 -6.80 -6.47 -13.29
C TYR A 205 -5.58 -6.27 -14.19
N ARG A 206 -5.45 -5.05 -14.73
CA ARG A 206 -4.35 -4.65 -15.62
C ARG A 206 -2.97 -4.88 -14.99
N MET A 207 -2.79 -4.54 -13.72
CA MET A 207 -1.49 -4.63 -13.06
C MET A 207 -1.10 -6.07 -12.76
N GLY A 208 0.17 -6.41 -13.01
CA GLY A 208 0.76 -7.71 -12.71
C GLY A 208 0.69 -8.73 -13.85
N MET A 209 -0.08 -8.49 -14.90
CA MET A 209 -0.28 -9.45 -16.00
C MET A 209 0.96 -9.70 -16.87
N TYR A 210 1.98 -8.86 -16.80
CA TYR A 210 3.23 -9.05 -17.55
C TYR A 210 4.24 -9.96 -16.87
N ASN A 211 4.13 -10.12 -15.57
CA ASN A 211 5.04 -10.95 -14.83
C ASN A 211 4.48 -12.38 -14.72
N LYS A 212 4.89 -13.25 -15.64
CA LYS A 212 4.47 -14.66 -15.67
C LYS A 212 4.69 -15.40 -14.35
N ARG A 213 5.66 -14.95 -13.53
CA ARG A 213 5.93 -15.55 -12.21
C ARG A 213 4.98 -15.07 -11.12
N ARG A 214 4.34 -13.91 -11.28
CA ARG A 214 3.51 -13.26 -10.27
C ARG A 214 2.07 -12.97 -10.70
N THR A 215 1.69 -13.32 -11.91
CA THR A 215 0.33 -13.04 -12.43
C THR A 215 -0.78 -13.67 -11.57
N GLY A 216 -0.49 -14.81 -10.94
CA GLY A 216 -1.42 -15.50 -10.05
C GLY A 216 -1.23 -15.17 -8.55
N ASP A 217 -0.30 -14.27 -8.19
CA ASP A 217 -0.09 -13.93 -6.79
C ASP A 217 -1.18 -12.97 -6.31
N ILE A 218 -1.83 -13.31 -5.21
CA ILE A 218 -2.79 -12.48 -4.49
C ILE A 218 -2.15 -12.05 -3.18
N CYS A 219 -2.16 -10.75 -2.91
CA CYS A 219 -1.73 -10.19 -1.63
C CYS A 219 -2.88 -9.42 -1.01
N LEU A 220 -3.22 -9.75 0.22
CA LEU A 220 -4.27 -9.14 1.01
C LEU A 220 -3.68 -8.55 2.29
N LEU A 221 -4.33 -7.51 2.81
CA LEU A 221 -3.99 -6.85 4.05
C LEU A 221 -5.17 -6.95 5.00
N ALA A 222 -4.99 -7.56 6.16
CA ALA A 222 -5.85 -7.32 7.30
C ALA A 222 -5.37 -6.05 8.01
N SER A 223 -6.26 -5.15 8.35
CA SER A 223 -5.94 -3.89 9.02
C SER A 223 -6.98 -3.51 10.07
N HIS A 224 -6.51 -2.81 11.10
CA HIS A 224 -7.35 -2.17 12.10
C HIS A 224 -6.68 -0.88 12.56
N ASP A 225 -7.41 0.22 12.58
CA ASP A 225 -6.84 1.54 12.90
C ASP A 225 -6.55 1.76 14.39
N GLY A 226 -6.92 0.78 15.23
CA GLY A 226 -6.84 0.92 16.67
C GLY A 226 -8.00 1.75 17.23
N ASP A 227 -7.92 2.02 18.52
CA ASP A 227 -8.87 2.87 19.25
C ASP A 227 -8.12 3.70 20.32
N ASN A 228 -8.84 4.13 21.36
CA ASN A 228 -8.22 4.89 22.47
C ASN A 228 -7.29 4.03 23.35
N GLN A 229 -7.40 2.71 23.31
CA GLN A 229 -6.66 1.78 24.17
C GLN A 229 -5.62 0.98 23.38
N TYR A 230 -5.89 0.65 22.12
CA TYR A 230 -5.08 -0.21 21.30
C TYR A 230 -4.50 0.54 20.10
N LYS A 231 -3.24 0.21 19.76
CA LYS A 231 -2.54 0.74 18.57
C LYS A 231 -3.18 0.22 17.29
N SER A 232 -2.98 0.95 16.21
CA SER A 232 -3.24 0.42 14.88
C SER A 232 -2.38 -0.80 14.60
N THR A 233 -2.88 -1.72 13.78
CA THR A 233 -2.17 -2.95 13.42
C THR A 233 -2.55 -3.43 12.04
N VAL A 234 -1.62 -4.09 11.36
CA VAL A 234 -1.85 -4.74 10.08
C VAL A 234 -1.14 -6.09 10.02
N GLN A 235 -1.67 -6.97 9.18
CA GLN A 235 -1.03 -8.23 8.81
C GLN A 235 -1.23 -8.50 7.33
N GLU A 236 -0.14 -8.71 6.63
CA GLU A 236 -0.14 -9.11 5.21
C GLU A 236 -0.28 -10.62 5.08
N LEU A 237 -1.00 -11.03 4.05
CA LEU A 237 -1.15 -12.43 3.64
C LEU A 237 -0.93 -12.52 2.14
N SER A 238 -0.26 -13.59 1.68
CA SER A 238 -0.18 -13.87 0.27
C SER A 238 -0.40 -15.36 -0.05
N PHE A 239 -0.91 -15.61 -1.24
CA PHE A 239 -1.02 -16.94 -1.83
C PHE A 239 -1.04 -16.83 -3.34
N ARG A 240 -1.00 -17.98 -4.01
CA ARG A 240 -1.02 -18.06 -5.47
C ARG A 240 -2.20 -18.89 -5.95
N ILE A 241 -2.93 -18.34 -6.92
CA ILE A 241 -3.88 -19.14 -7.70
C ILE A 241 -3.13 -19.93 -8.77
N PRO A 242 -3.64 -21.11 -9.18
CA PRO A 242 -3.06 -21.87 -10.28
C PRO A 242 -3.01 -21.02 -11.56
N TYR A 243 -1.91 -21.06 -12.27
CA TYR A 243 -1.76 -20.34 -13.56
C TYR A 243 -2.72 -20.88 -14.64
N ARG A 244 -3.04 -22.16 -14.56
CA ARG A 244 -4.04 -22.83 -15.40
C ARG A 244 -4.84 -23.76 -14.51
N ASN A 245 -6.16 -23.76 -14.71
CA ASN A 245 -6.96 -24.81 -14.15
C ASN A 245 -6.65 -26.11 -14.93
N THR A 246 -6.24 -27.15 -14.22
CA THR A 246 -5.92 -28.47 -14.81
C THR A 246 -7.08 -29.45 -14.69
N GLU A 247 -8.12 -29.07 -13.96
CA GLU A 247 -9.33 -29.86 -13.73
C GLU A 247 -10.49 -29.33 -14.57
N GLY A 248 -11.46 -30.17 -14.85
CA GLY A 248 -12.64 -29.83 -15.63
C GLY A 248 -12.43 -29.92 -17.15
N LYS A 249 -13.45 -29.49 -17.89
CA LYS A 249 -13.44 -29.50 -19.37
C LYS A 249 -12.69 -28.26 -19.89
N ARG A 250 -11.94 -28.46 -20.96
CA ARG A 250 -11.26 -27.36 -21.64
C ARG A 250 -12.29 -26.40 -22.25
N GLN A 251 -12.06 -25.10 -22.06
CA GLN A 251 -12.90 -24.03 -22.58
C GLN A 251 -12.17 -23.26 -23.67
N TYR A 252 -12.93 -22.75 -24.62
CA TYR A 252 -12.45 -21.87 -25.67
C TYR A 252 -13.25 -20.56 -25.67
N ILE A 253 -12.54 -19.45 -25.73
CA ILE A 253 -13.13 -18.13 -25.84
C ILE A 253 -12.98 -17.64 -27.27
N LEU A 254 -14.10 -17.32 -27.90
CA LEU A 254 -14.13 -16.58 -29.16
C LEU A 254 -14.17 -15.08 -28.82
N PHE A 255 -13.08 -14.38 -29.12
CA PHE A 255 -12.98 -12.93 -28.92
C PHE A 255 -12.67 -12.26 -30.26
N PRO A 256 -13.70 -11.69 -30.95
CA PRO A 256 -13.50 -10.97 -32.19
C PRO A 256 -12.55 -9.78 -32.01
N GLY A 257 -11.67 -9.56 -32.99
CA GLY A 257 -10.78 -8.41 -32.99
C GLY A 257 -11.57 -7.10 -33.00
N ILE A 258 -11.09 -6.09 -32.27
CA ILE A 258 -11.76 -4.78 -32.17
C ILE A 258 -11.51 -3.93 -33.42
N GLY A 259 -10.40 -4.15 -34.13
CA GLY A 259 -9.97 -3.30 -35.26
C GLY A 259 -9.45 -1.93 -34.78
N ASP A 260 -9.12 -1.09 -35.74
CA ASP A 260 -8.65 0.26 -35.48
C ASP A 260 -9.81 1.17 -35.07
N VAL A 261 -9.58 1.96 -34.02
CA VAL A 261 -10.57 2.89 -33.46
C VAL A 261 -10.11 4.32 -33.73
N LYS A 262 -11.01 5.15 -34.27
CA LYS A 262 -10.72 6.58 -34.54
C LYS A 262 -10.50 7.34 -33.22
N ALA A 263 -9.59 8.31 -33.24
CA ALA A 263 -9.41 9.23 -32.12
C ALA A 263 -10.72 9.97 -31.80
N GLY A 264 -11.02 10.12 -30.51
CA GLY A 264 -12.23 10.76 -30.01
C GLY A 264 -13.42 9.81 -29.77
N VAL A 265 -13.29 8.53 -30.05
CA VAL A 265 -14.28 7.53 -29.62
C VAL A 265 -14.15 7.31 -28.11
N GLU A 266 -15.24 7.44 -27.38
CA GLU A 266 -15.22 7.30 -25.91
C GLU A 266 -15.18 5.85 -25.45
N SER A 267 -15.87 4.94 -26.15
CA SER A 267 -15.92 3.52 -25.78
C SER A 267 -16.20 2.60 -26.96
N VAL A 268 -15.84 1.33 -26.80
CA VAL A 268 -16.14 0.25 -27.75
C VAL A 268 -16.78 -0.92 -26.99
N THR A 269 -17.86 -1.48 -27.54
CA THR A 269 -18.49 -2.67 -26.97
C THR A 269 -17.70 -3.92 -27.35
N LEU A 270 -17.32 -4.70 -26.33
CA LEU A 270 -16.63 -5.97 -26.47
C LEU A 270 -17.63 -7.11 -26.60
N ARG A 271 -17.33 -8.08 -27.47
CA ARG A 271 -18.21 -9.22 -27.74
C ARG A 271 -17.38 -10.50 -27.75
N ALA A 272 -17.22 -11.10 -26.59
CA ALA A 272 -16.61 -12.43 -26.49
C ALA A 272 -17.65 -13.44 -26.01
N THR A 273 -17.49 -14.66 -26.44
CA THR A 273 -18.34 -15.79 -26.03
C THR A 273 -17.46 -16.96 -25.62
N SER A 274 -17.93 -17.75 -24.67
CA SER A 274 -17.34 -19.03 -24.31
C SER A 274 -18.15 -20.16 -24.95
N ASP A 275 -17.48 -21.19 -25.45
CA ASP A 275 -18.12 -22.40 -26.02
C ASP A 275 -18.94 -23.19 -25.01
N CYS A 276 -18.70 -22.98 -23.73
CA CYS A 276 -19.46 -23.62 -22.63
C CYS A 276 -20.55 -22.70 -22.04
N GLY A 277 -20.79 -21.51 -22.61
CA GLY A 277 -21.84 -20.57 -22.17
C GLY A 277 -21.52 -19.82 -20.87
N LEU A 278 -20.33 -19.97 -20.30
CA LEU A 278 -19.93 -19.20 -19.11
C LEU A 278 -19.69 -17.72 -19.46
N PRO A 279 -19.92 -16.80 -18.51
CA PRO A 279 -19.68 -15.39 -18.73
C PRO A 279 -18.18 -15.11 -18.99
N VAL A 280 -17.91 -14.23 -19.94
CA VAL A 280 -16.55 -13.78 -20.26
C VAL A 280 -16.30 -12.42 -19.61
N TYR A 281 -15.22 -12.32 -18.85
CA TYR A 281 -14.78 -11.08 -18.23
C TYR A 281 -13.61 -10.49 -18.99
N TYR A 282 -13.54 -9.16 -19.02
CA TYR A 282 -12.52 -8.43 -19.74
C TYR A 282 -11.59 -7.71 -18.79
N TYR A 283 -10.35 -7.48 -19.21
CA TYR A 283 -9.41 -6.59 -18.55
C TYR A 283 -8.56 -5.88 -19.59
N VAL A 284 -8.08 -4.67 -19.26
CA VAL A 284 -7.14 -3.95 -20.11
C VAL A 284 -5.73 -4.40 -19.79
N LYS A 285 -5.08 -5.03 -20.74
CA LYS A 285 -3.68 -5.46 -20.58
C LYS A 285 -2.74 -4.26 -20.62
N GLU A 286 -2.96 -3.31 -21.51
CA GLU A 286 -2.10 -2.15 -21.78
C GLU A 286 -2.89 -1.04 -22.47
N GLY A 287 -2.46 0.21 -22.30
CA GLY A 287 -3.08 1.35 -22.93
C GLY A 287 -3.98 2.20 -22.02
N PRO A 288 -4.37 3.40 -22.44
CA PRO A 288 -5.19 4.33 -21.68
C PRO A 288 -6.68 3.96 -21.82
N ALA A 289 -7.08 2.88 -21.18
CA ALA A 289 -8.46 2.42 -21.20
C ALA A 289 -8.80 1.63 -19.91
N GLU A 290 -10.08 1.54 -19.63
CA GLU A 290 -10.66 0.79 -18.51
C GLU A 290 -11.83 -0.07 -19.01
N ILE A 291 -12.24 -1.05 -18.21
CA ILE A 291 -13.41 -1.89 -18.50
C ILE A 291 -14.58 -1.44 -17.62
N ASP A 292 -15.69 -1.16 -18.28
CA ASP A 292 -17.00 -0.98 -17.67
C ASP A 292 -17.96 -2.03 -18.24
N GLY A 293 -18.18 -3.09 -17.46
CA GLY A 293 -18.97 -4.26 -17.90
C GLY A 293 -18.37 -4.90 -19.17
N ASN A 294 -19.06 -4.79 -20.28
CA ASN A 294 -18.59 -5.23 -21.60
C ASN A 294 -18.12 -4.09 -22.50
N LYS A 295 -17.86 -2.91 -21.97
CA LYS A 295 -17.34 -1.77 -22.70
C LYS A 295 -15.87 -1.54 -22.37
N LEU A 296 -15.07 -1.30 -23.40
CA LEU A 296 -13.74 -0.72 -23.29
C LEU A 296 -13.90 0.81 -23.36
N VAL A 297 -13.68 1.50 -22.26
CA VAL A 297 -13.76 2.95 -22.13
C VAL A 297 -12.36 3.53 -22.23
N PHE A 298 -12.16 4.48 -23.16
CA PHE A 298 -10.87 5.14 -23.33
C PHE A 298 -10.70 6.25 -22.27
N THR A 299 -9.53 6.26 -21.61
CA THR A 299 -9.18 7.30 -20.65
C THR A 299 -8.27 8.34 -21.28
N PRO A 300 -8.22 9.58 -20.75
CA PRO A 300 -7.29 10.59 -21.25
C PRO A 300 -5.84 10.10 -21.23
N ILE A 301 -5.10 10.43 -22.28
CA ILE A 301 -3.66 10.18 -22.34
C ILE A 301 -2.97 11.17 -21.41
N PRO A 302 -2.16 10.71 -20.44
CA PRO A 302 -1.42 11.61 -19.58
C PRO A 302 -0.51 12.54 -20.39
N PRO A 303 -0.46 13.84 -20.07
CA PRO A 303 0.46 14.74 -20.73
C PRO A 303 1.90 14.24 -20.52
N ARG A 304 2.72 14.31 -21.55
CA ARG A 304 4.15 13.93 -21.53
C ARG A 304 4.42 12.46 -21.25
N SER A 305 3.67 11.58 -21.87
CA SER A 305 4.08 10.19 -21.90
C SER A 305 5.44 10.08 -22.62
N LYS A 306 6.47 9.62 -21.91
CA LYS A 306 7.82 9.39 -22.45
C LYS A 306 7.84 8.24 -23.47
N TYR A 307 6.87 7.35 -23.35
CA TYR A 307 6.75 6.16 -24.17
C TYR A 307 5.43 6.19 -24.94
N PRO A 308 5.40 5.69 -26.20
CA PRO A 308 4.16 5.53 -26.93
C PRO A 308 3.20 4.65 -26.13
N LEU A 309 1.96 5.10 -26.00
CA LEU A 309 0.89 4.29 -25.43
C LEU A 309 0.37 3.38 -26.57
N LYS A 310 0.40 2.09 -26.33
CA LYS A 310 -0.12 1.09 -27.27
C LYS A 310 -1.55 0.74 -26.93
#